data_68f5398cb37a92d95c13c9a6b0e635d2
#
_entry.id   68f5398cb37a92d95c13c9a6b0e635d2
#
_cell.length_a   1.000
_cell.length_b   1.000
_cell.length_c   1.000
_cell.angle_alpha   90.00
_cell.angle_beta   90.00
_cell.angle_gamma   90.00
#
_symmetry.space_group_name_H-M   'P 1'
#
loop_
_entity.id
_entity.type
_entity.pdbx_description
1 polymer ?
#
loop_
_entity_poly.entity_id
_entity_poly.type
_entity_poly.pdbx_seq_one_letter_code
_entity_poly.pdbx_strand_id
1 'polypeptide(L)'
;TNPVGETNDYDAGRYAAVLTLLREKSRWAETPAGVHRGVSAYFCHNSYAAEVVDVVVKDNIPTVERVVAVVDCGIVVNKDAAINMAEGAIIDGIGNALYGELTFKDGVPQKNNFNSYKLIRMNEVPKDIEVHFVENEKDPTGMGEPPFPPVFAAVANALFKATGRRFYNQPFINEFAKKS
;
A
#
# COMPACT_ATOMS: atom_id res chain seq x y z
N THR A 1 8.22 -33.80 9.41
CA THR A 1 9.05 -33.01 8.46
C THR A 1 8.76 -31.54 8.71
N ASN A 2 9.70 -30.82 9.31
CA ASN A 2 9.57 -29.39 9.44
C ASN A 2 9.53 -28.77 8.02
N PRO A 3 8.57 -27.92 7.70
CA PRO A 3 8.58 -27.22 6.42
C PRO A 3 9.88 -26.39 6.31
N VAL A 4 10.51 -26.43 5.16
CA VAL A 4 11.64 -25.56 4.85
C VAL A 4 11.04 -24.19 4.55
N GLY A 5 11.30 -23.21 5.42
CA GLY A 5 10.80 -21.85 5.28
C GLY A 5 10.20 -21.29 6.57
N GLU A 6 9.67 -20.09 6.49
CA GLU A 6 8.99 -19.45 7.62
C GLU A 6 7.77 -20.28 8.07
N THR A 7 7.63 -20.51 9.37
CA THR A 7 6.38 -21.04 9.93
C THR A 7 5.31 -19.95 9.81
N ASN A 8 4.24 -20.21 9.07
CA ASN A 8 3.11 -19.31 8.98
C ASN A 8 2.24 -19.44 10.24
N ASP A 9 2.51 -18.62 11.23
CA ASP A 9 1.69 -18.49 12.45
C ASP A 9 0.60 -17.42 12.23
N TYR A 10 -0.36 -17.73 11.33
CA TYR A 10 -1.48 -16.86 11.11
C TYR A 10 -2.40 -16.80 12.32
N ASP A 11 -2.63 -15.59 12.84
CA ASP A 11 -3.54 -15.30 13.95
C ASP A 11 -4.61 -14.28 13.50
N ALA A 12 -5.85 -14.77 13.37
CA ALA A 12 -6.98 -13.95 12.96
C ALA A 12 -7.29 -12.83 13.98
N GLY A 13 -6.96 -13.01 15.25
CA GLY A 13 -7.13 -12.00 16.30
C GLY A 13 -6.19 -10.81 16.08
N ARG A 14 -4.92 -11.06 15.75
CA ARG A 14 -3.95 -10.02 15.39
C ARG A 14 -4.38 -9.26 14.13
N TYR A 15 -4.88 -9.99 13.13
CA TYR A 15 -5.39 -9.37 11.90
C TYR A 15 -6.59 -8.46 12.17
N ALA A 16 -7.52 -8.91 13.02
CA ALA A 16 -8.66 -8.10 13.45
C ALA A 16 -8.24 -6.85 14.24
N ALA A 17 -7.21 -6.95 15.09
CA ALA A 17 -6.66 -5.82 15.84
C ALA A 17 -6.10 -4.73 14.91
N VAL A 18 -5.33 -5.14 13.88
CA VAL A 18 -4.80 -4.23 12.85
C VAL A 18 -5.94 -3.49 12.13
N LEU A 19 -6.98 -4.20 11.70
CA LEU A 19 -8.13 -3.57 11.02
C LEU A 19 -8.93 -2.65 11.94
N THR A 20 -9.06 -3.01 13.21
CA THR A 20 -9.77 -2.19 14.20
C THR A 20 -9.03 -0.87 14.45
N LEU A 21 -7.72 -0.94 14.68
CA LEU A 21 -6.89 0.24 14.88
C LEU A 21 -6.86 1.11 13.61
N LEU A 22 -6.77 0.49 12.43
CA LEU A 22 -6.81 1.21 11.15
C LEU A 22 -8.11 1.99 10.97
N ARG A 23 -9.25 1.37 11.29
CA ARG A 23 -10.56 2.04 11.24
C ARG A 23 -10.60 3.28 12.10
N GLU A 24 -10.04 3.20 13.32
CA GLU A 24 -9.96 4.33 14.27
C GLU A 24 -9.03 5.42 13.71
N LYS A 25 -7.77 5.08 13.43
CA LYS A 25 -6.73 6.05 13.02
C LYS A 25 -7.04 6.72 11.70
N SER A 26 -7.60 5.99 10.74
CA SER A 26 -8.00 6.55 9.46
C SER A 26 -9.25 7.44 9.53
N ARG A 27 -9.99 7.41 10.64
CA ARG A 27 -11.31 8.04 10.77
C ARG A 27 -12.22 7.60 9.61
N TRP A 28 -12.34 6.28 9.44
CA TRP A 28 -12.97 5.66 8.28
C TRP A 28 -14.33 6.27 7.91
N ALA A 29 -15.16 6.58 8.91
CA ALA A 29 -16.51 7.13 8.70
C ALA A 29 -16.53 8.61 8.28
N GLU A 30 -15.39 9.32 8.40
CA GLU A 30 -15.27 10.76 8.20
C GLU A 30 -14.52 11.08 6.90
N THR A 31 -14.85 10.40 5.79
CA THR A 31 -14.21 10.66 4.50
C THR A 31 -14.61 12.04 3.98
N PRO A 32 -13.65 12.95 3.71
CA PRO A 32 -13.94 14.28 3.21
C PRO A 32 -14.61 14.24 1.83
N ALA A 33 -15.40 15.28 1.51
CA ALA A 33 -15.98 15.43 0.18
C ALA A 33 -14.91 15.52 -0.90
N GLY A 34 -15.09 14.81 -2.01
CA GLY A 34 -14.15 14.77 -3.14
C GLY A 34 -12.95 13.82 -2.91
N VAL A 35 -12.86 13.19 -1.74
CA VAL A 35 -11.87 12.15 -1.45
C VAL A 35 -12.48 10.78 -1.68
N HIS A 36 -11.74 9.91 -2.33
CA HIS A 36 -12.13 8.53 -2.60
C HIS A 36 -11.23 7.60 -1.80
N ARG A 37 -11.81 6.90 -0.83
CA ARG A 37 -11.09 6.08 0.14
C ARG A 37 -11.14 4.61 -0.22
N GLY A 38 -9.97 3.97 -0.25
CA GLY A 38 -9.81 2.53 -0.39
C GLY A 38 -9.10 1.92 0.79
N VAL A 39 -9.37 0.67 1.08
CA VAL A 39 -8.74 -0.10 2.15
C VAL A 39 -8.28 -1.44 1.63
N SER A 40 -7.17 -1.91 2.16
CA SER A 40 -6.65 -3.26 1.96
C SER A 40 -5.86 -3.71 3.18
N ALA A 41 -5.66 -5.02 3.27
CA ALA A 41 -4.85 -5.62 4.32
C ALA A 41 -4.13 -6.86 3.78
N TYR A 42 -2.98 -7.16 4.36
CA TYR A 42 -2.10 -8.24 3.91
C TYR A 42 -1.39 -8.91 5.11
N PHE A 43 -1.07 -10.19 4.94
CA PHE A 43 -0.27 -10.97 5.88
C PHE A 43 0.93 -11.56 5.14
N CYS A 44 2.13 -11.23 5.57
CA CYS A 44 3.37 -11.86 5.11
C CYS A 44 4.48 -11.69 6.15
N HIS A 45 5.50 -12.53 6.09
CA HIS A 45 6.63 -12.52 7.03
C HIS A 45 6.19 -12.54 8.50
N ASN A 46 5.09 -13.25 8.80
CA ASN A 46 4.46 -13.32 10.15
C ASN A 46 4.03 -11.95 10.70
N SER A 47 3.87 -10.96 9.84
CA SER A 47 3.37 -9.63 10.15
C SER A 47 2.06 -9.35 9.45
N TYR A 48 1.28 -8.46 10.02
CA TYR A 48 -0.02 -8.02 9.51
C TYR A 48 0.07 -6.54 9.19
N ALA A 49 -0.28 -6.16 7.98
CA ALA A 49 -0.35 -4.77 7.58
C ALA A 49 -1.72 -4.46 6.97
N ALA A 50 -2.27 -3.31 7.29
CA ALA A 50 -3.47 -2.82 6.66
C ALA A 50 -3.38 -1.32 6.42
N GLU A 51 -3.96 -0.86 5.31
CA GLU A 51 -3.84 0.51 4.87
C GLU A 51 -5.15 1.06 4.37
N VAL A 52 -5.37 2.32 4.70
CA VAL A 52 -6.36 3.19 4.08
C VAL A 52 -5.65 4.20 3.20
N VAL A 53 -6.05 4.27 1.94
CA VAL A 53 -5.52 5.20 0.95
C VAL A 53 -6.62 6.17 0.54
N ASP A 54 -6.33 7.46 0.62
CA ASP A 54 -7.19 8.55 0.16
C ASP A 54 -6.71 9.06 -1.19
N VAL A 55 -7.56 8.94 -2.21
CA VAL A 55 -7.30 9.38 -3.58
C VAL A 55 -8.21 10.56 -3.93
N VAL A 56 -7.63 11.56 -4.57
CA VAL A 56 -8.35 12.66 -5.21
C VAL A 56 -8.15 12.56 -6.71
N VAL A 57 -9.21 12.78 -7.47
CA VAL A 57 -9.14 12.86 -8.94
C VAL A 57 -9.37 14.29 -9.38
N LYS A 58 -8.34 14.89 -9.98
CA LYS A 58 -8.39 16.24 -10.51
C LYS A 58 -7.92 16.22 -11.97
N ASP A 59 -8.66 16.87 -12.85
CA ASP A 59 -8.35 16.93 -14.29
C ASP A 59 -8.10 15.53 -14.90
N ASN A 60 -8.86 14.55 -14.46
CA ASN A 60 -8.73 13.12 -14.84
C ASN A 60 -7.38 12.50 -14.48
N ILE A 61 -6.71 13.02 -13.45
CA ILE A 61 -5.45 12.48 -12.90
C ILE A 61 -5.71 12.06 -11.45
N PRO A 62 -5.54 10.79 -11.12
CA PRO A 62 -5.64 10.31 -9.75
C PRO A 62 -4.34 10.63 -8.99
N THR A 63 -4.48 11.16 -7.78
CA THR A 63 -3.37 11.45 -6.87
C THR A 63 -3.69 10.86 -5.51
N VAL A 64 -2.72 10.16 -4.92
CA VAL A 64 -2.80 9.71 -3.53
C VAL A 64 -2.40 10.89 -2.65
N GLU A 65 -3.34 11.36 -1.83
CA GLU A 65 -3.11 12.54 -0.96
C GLU A 65 -2.70 12.14 0.46
N ARG A 66 -3.24 11.02 0.96
CA ARG A 66 -2.99 10.54 2.32
C ARG A 66 -3.01 9.02 2.38
N VAL A 67 -2.15 8.46 3.25
CA VAL A 67 -2.18 7.04 3.62
C VAL A 67 -2.14 6.91 5.14
N VAL A 68 -2.98 6.04 5.68
CA VAL A 68 -2.88 5.59 7.07
C VAL A 68 -2.58 4.11 7.05
N ALA A 69 -1.48 3.72 7.65
CA ALA A 69 -1.03 2.34 7.76
C ALA A 69 -1.03 1.88 9.22
N VAL A 70 -1.44 0.66 9.44
CA VAL A 70 -1.29 -0.03 10.73
C VAL A 70 -0.58 -1.33 10.50
N VAL A 71 0.44 -1.59 11.33
CA VAL A 71 1.26 -2.80 11.25
C VAL A 71 1.28 -3.49 12.60
N ASP A 72 1.18 -4.82 12.59
CA ASP A 72 1.50 -5.68 13.70
C ASP A 72 2.68 -6.56 13.30
N CYS A 73 3.86 -6.21 13.77
CA CYS A 73 5.11 -6.94 13.58
C CYS A 73 5.72 -7.42 14.89
N GLY A 74 4.91 -7.61 15.93
CA GLY A 74 5.40 -7.88 17.27
C GLY A 74 6.01 -6.64 17.92
N ILE A 75 7.02 -6.85 18.78
CA ILE A 75 7.73 -5.76 19.44
C ILE A 75 8.48 -4.92 18.41
N VAL A 76 8.20 -3.61 18.39
CA VAL A 76 8.90 -2.65 17.53
C VAL A 76 10.16 -2.17 18.22
N VAL A 77 11.31 -2.73 17.84
CA VAL A 77 12.60 -2.47 18.49
C VAL A 77 13.07 -1.03 18.31
N ASN A 78 12.88 -0.47 17.11
CA ASN A 78 13.21 0.92 16.80
C ASN A 78 12.04 1.53 16.03
N LYS A 79 11.24 2.34 16.71
CA LYS A 79 10.00 2.89 16.16
C LYS A 79 10.25 3.85 15.01
N ASP A 80 11.24 4.72 15.09
CA ASP A 80 11.52 5.71 14.05
C ASP A 80 12.02 5.02 12.77
N ALA A 81 12.89 4.01 12.91
CA ALA A 81 13.36 3.21 11.78
C ALA A 81 12.19 2.42 11.14
N ALA A 82 11.30 1.84 11.95
CA ALA A 82 10.14 1.10 11.46
C ALA A 82 9.15 2.00 10.71
N ILE A 83 8.89 3.22 11.20
CA ILE A 83 8.07 4.21 10.51
C ILE A 83 8.70 4.54 9.15
N ASN A 84 9.99 4.90 9.12
CA ASN A 84 10.69 5.24 7.88
C ASN A 84 10.68 4.10 6.85
N MET A 85 10.82 2.85 7.30
CA MET A 85 10.71 1.68 6.42
C MET A 85 9.30 1.52 5.85
N ALA A 86 8.27 1.68 6.67
CA ALA A 86 6.89 1.59 6.24
C ALA A 86 6.53 2.71 5.23
N GLU A 87 6.91 3.94 5.51
CA GLU A 87 6.73 5.07 4.59
C GLU A 87 7.40 4.81 3.24
N GLY A 88 8.64 4.31 3.25
CA GLY A 88 9.36 3.94 2.04
C GLY A 88 8.64 2.85 1.23
N ALA A 89 8.15 1.80 1.90
CA ALA A 89 7.39 0.72 1.27
C ALA A 89 6.07 1.22 0.67
N ILE A 90 5.36 2.09 1.38
CA ILE A 90 4.10 2.70 0.92
C ILE A 90 4.34 3.56 -0.33
N ILE A 91 5.36 4.43 -0.31
CA ILE A 91 5.71 5.29 -1.45
C ILE A 91 6.08 4.45 -2.67
N ASP A 92 6.91 3.42 -2.50
CA ASP A 92 7.28 2.51 -3.58
C ASP A 92 6.05 1.74 -4.10
N GLY A 93 5.19 1.27 -3.19
CA GLY A 93 3.93 0.61 -3.54
C GLY A 93 3.01 1.49 -4.40
N ILE A 94 2.85 2.77 -4.05
CA ILE A 94 2.08 3.75 -4.84
C ILE A 94 2.72 3.93 -6.22
N GLY A 95 4.05 4.09 -6.26
CA GLY A 95 4.80 4.24 -7.50
C GLY A 95 4.61 3.04 -8.43
N ASN A 96 4.70 1.84 -7.90
CA ASN A 96 4.48 0.61 -8.67
C ASN A 96 3.00 0.45 -9.09
N ALA A 97 2.04 0.73 -8.22
CA ALA A 97 0.61 0.62 -8.53
C ALA A 97 0.20 1.57 -9.67
N LEU A 98 0.69 2.82 -9.63
CA LEU A 98 0.28 3.85 -10.58
C LEU A 98 1.12 3.88 -11.86
N TYR A 99 2.43 3.63 -11.78
CA TYR A 99 3.38 3.91 -12.87
C TYR A 99 4.27 2.74 -13.27
N GLY A 100 4.51 1.77 -12.36
CA GLY A 100 5.47 0.68 -12.58
C GLY A 100 5.08 -0.22 -13.74
N GLU A 101 5.88 -0.21 -14.81
CA GLU A 101 5.68 -1.04 -15.98
C GLU A 101 7.01 -1.41 -16.64
N LEU A 102 7.24 -2.69 -16.82
CA LEU A 102 8.35 -3.20 -17.64
C LEU A 102 7.78 -4.15 -18.69
N THR A 103 7.80 -3.72 -19.94
CA THR A 103 7.36 -4.51 -21.08
C THR A 103 8.54 -5.16 -21.79
N PHE A 104 8.29 -6.30 -22.43
CA PHE A 104 9.27 -7.04 -23.22
C PHE A 104 8.80 -7.17 -24.66
N LYS A 105 9.74 -7.07 -25.60
CA LYS A 105 9.53 -7.40 -27.00
C LYS A 105 10.63 -8.36 -27.44
N ASP A 106 10.24 -9.50 -27.96
CA ASP A 106 11.17 -10.57 -28.40
C ASP A 106 12.20 -10.96 -27.31
N GLY A 107 11.77 -10.99 -26.03
CA GLY A 107 12.63 -11.29 -24.89
C GLY A 107 13.49 -10.11 -24.39
N VAL A 108 13.44 -8.96 -25.06
CA VAL A 108 14.23 -7.76 -24.71
C VAL A 108 13.39 -6.77 -23.90
N PRO A 109 13.86 -6.33 -22.70
CA PRO A 109 13.17 -5.29 -21.93
C PRO A 109 13.13 -3.98 -22.75
N GLN A 110 11.96 -3.35 -22.77
CA GLN A 110 11.75 -2.10 -23.50
C GLN A 110 12.16 -0.85 -22.71
N LYS A 111 12.40 -1.03 -21.42
CA LYS A 111 12.89 0.02 -20.51
C LYS A 111 14.19 -0.49 -19.90
N ASN A 112 15.28 0.19 -20.11
CA ASN A 112 16.64 -0.27 -19.78
C ASN A 112 17.40 0.68 -18.85
N ASN A 113 16.82 1.82 -18.46
CA ASN A 113 17.45 2.78 -17.57
C ASN A 113 16.41 3.68 -16.90
N PHE A 114 16.81 4.42 -15.87
CA PHE A 114 15.97 5.35 -15.10
C PHE A 114 15.31 6.48 -15.91
N ASN A 115 15.84 6.81 -17.07
CA ASN A 115 15.23 7.78 -17.98
C ASN A 115 14.02 7.22 -18.74
N SER A 116 13.91 5.92 -18.86
CA SER A 116 12.81 5.23 -19.56
C SER A 116 11.86 4.49 -18.61
N TYR A 117 12.30 4.11 -17.40
CA TYR A 117 11.45 3.50 -16.37
C TYR A 117 10.91 4.58 -15.42
N LYS A 118 9.60 4.75 -15.41
CA LYS A 118 8.94 5.74 -14.55
C LYS A 118 8.93 5.26 -13.10
N LEU A 119 9.62 6.00 -12.23
CA LEU A 119 9.49 5.93 -10.78
C LEU A 119 8.66 7.10 -10.26
N ILE A 120 7.99 6.92 -9.13
CA ILE A 120 7.30 8.00 -8.43
C ILE A 120 8.30 9.11 -8.08
N ARG A 121 7.89 10.36 -8.19
CA ARG A 121 8.73 11.53 -7.90
C ARG A 121 8.25 12.22 -6.62
N MET A 122 9.12 13.02 -6.01
CA MET A 122 8.85 13.72 -4.74
C MET A 122 7.58 14.57 -4.76
N ASN A 123 7.20 15.12 -5.90
CA ASN A 123 5.97 15.89 -6.06
C ASN A 123 4.72 15.03 -6.32
N GLU A 124 4.87 13.72 -6.42
CA GLU A 124 3.80 12.75 -6.66
C GLU A 124 3.52 11.90 -5.40
N VAL A 125 4.39 11.98 -4.39
CA VAL A 125 4.18 11.25 -3.12
C VAL A 125 3.03 11.85 -2.32
N PRO A 126 2.34 11.06 -1.49
CA PRO A 126 1.34 11.58 -0.55
C PRO A 126 1.94 12.67 0.35
N LYS A 127 1.13 13.66 0.66
CA LYS A 127 1.52 14.73 1.59
C LYS A 127 1.50 14.29 3.04
N ASP A 128 0.74 13.25 3.33
CA ASP A 128 0.51 12.74 4.67
C ASP A 128 0.54 11.21 4.64
N ILE A 129 1.50 10.64 5.38
CA ILE A 129 1.60 9.20 5.62
C ILE A 129 1.70 8.99 7.12
N GLU A 130 0.68 8.36 7.69
CA GLU A 130 0.63 8.03 9.10
C GLU A 130 0.85 6.53 9.30
N VAL A 131 1.84 6.16 10.13
CA VAL A 131 2.14 4.76 10.46
C VAL A 131 1.90 4.51 11.93
N HIS A 132 1.07 3.52 12.24
CA HIS A 132 0.74 3.09 13.59
C HIS A 132 1.08 1.62 13.77
N PHE A 133 1.38 1.22 15.01
CA PHE A 133 1.69 -0.16 15.36
C PHE A 133 0.69 -0.69 16.38
N VAL A 134 0.31 -1.96 16.22
CA VAL A 134 -0.38 -2.70 17.28
C VAL A 134 0.66 -3.10 18.31
N GLU A 135 0.53 -2.58 19.53
CA GLU A 135 1.43 -2.91 20.63
C GLU A 135 1.10 -4.30 21.19
N ASN A 136 2.09 -5.16 21.27
CA ASN A 136 2.01 -6.48 21.88
C ASN A 136 3.40 -6.98 22.32
N GLU A 137 3.45 -8.15 22.97
CA GLU A 137 4.69 -8.76 23.50
C GLU A 137 5.19 -9.93 22.64
N LYS A 138 4.74 -10.04 21.38
CA LYS A 138 5.22 -11.08 20.45
C LYS A 138 6.63 -10.77 19.97
N ASP A 139 7.37 -11.82 19.64
CA ASP A 139 8.68 -11.66 19.03
C ASP A 139 8.61 -10.81 17.77
N PRO A 140 9.65 -9.99 17.49
CA PRO A 140 9.71 -9.18 16.28
C PRO A 140 9.63 -10.04 15.02
N THR A 141 8.85 -9.57 14.05
CA THR A 141 8.66 -10.21 12.74
C THR A 141 9.00 -9.24 11.60
N GLY A 142 8.81 -9.63 10.35
CA GLY A 142 9.15 -8.80 9.19
C GLY A 142 8.46 -7.43 9.21
N MET A 143 9.20 -6.37 8.88
CA MET A 143 8.66 -5.01 8.91
C MET A 143 8.86 -4.25 7.59
N GLY A 144 9.91 -4.53 6.82
CA GLY A 144 10.22 -3.77 5.61
C GLY A 144 9.24 -3.98 4.47
N GLU A 145 8.84 -5.22 4.21
CA GLU A 145 7.99 -5.57 3.08
C GLU A 145 6.48 -5.57 3.39
N PRO A 146 5.98 -5.94 4.59
CA PRO A 146 4.55 -6.07 4.83
C PRO A 146 3.70 -4.84 4.48
N PRO A 147 4.16 -3.59 4.60
CA PRO A 147 3.40 -2.41 4.18
C PRO A 147 3.35 -2.18 2.66
N PHE A 148 4.11 -2.92 1.85
CA PHE A 148 4.14 -2.70 0.40
C PHE A 148 2.95 -3.33 -0.35
N PRO A 149 2.57 -4.62 -0.17
CA PRO A 149 1.52 -5.24 -0.96
C PRO A 149 0.11 -4.65 -0.76
N PRO A 150 -0.34 -4.24 0.44
CA PRO A 150 -1.70 -3.74 0.60
C PRO A 150 -1.96 -2.44 -0.15
N VAL A 151 -0.93 -1.63 -0.43
CA VAL A 151 -1.05 -0.38 -1.20
C VAL A 151 -1.79 -0.59 -2.52
N PHE A 152 -1.45 -1.62 -3.27
CA PHE A 152 -2.00 -1.87 -4.60
C PHE A 152 -3.53 -2.02 -4.58
N ALA A 153 -4.03 -2.87 -3.70
CA ALA A 153 -5.45 -3.11 -3.60
C ALA A 153 -6.20 -1.93 -2.94
N ALA A 154 -5.57 -1.22 -2.01
CA ALA A 154 -6.15 0.00 -1.43
C ALA A 154 -6.31 1.09 -2.48
N VAL A 155 -5.29 1.34 -3.32
CA VAL A 155 -5.36 2.27 -4.46
C VAL A 155 -6.43 1.83 -5.46
N ALA A 156 -6.46 0.55 -5.86
CA ALA A 156 -7.48 0.04 -6.80
C ALA A 156 -8.90 0.22 -6.26
N ASN A 157 -9.11 0.00 -4.95
CA ASN A 157 -10.42 0.21 -4.31
C ASN A 157 -10.80 1.69 -4.24
N ALA A 158 -9.85 2.59 -4.00
CA ALA A 158 -10.07 4.03 -4.04
C ALA A 158 -10.44 4.50 -5.47
N LEU A 159 -9.72 4.02 -6.48
CA LEU A 159 -10.02 4.31 -7.89
C LEU A 159 -11.40 3.79 -8.31
N PHE A 160 -11.81 2.62 -7.81
CA PHE A 160 -13.18 2.12 -8.00
C PHE A 160 -14.21 3.07 -7.40
N LYS A 161 -13.98 3.58 -6.20
CA LYS A 161 -14.86 4.57 -5.57
C LYS A 161 -14.95 5.87 -6.36
N ALA A 162 -13.85 6.28 -6.98
CA ALA A 162 -13.78 7.49 -7.79
C ALA A 162 -14.52 7.36 -9.14
N THR A 163 -14.53 6.16 -9.74
CA THR A 163 -14.91 6.00 -11.15
C THR A 163 -16.07 5.03 -11.38
N GLY A 164 -16.38 4.17 -10.40
CA GLY A 164 -17.30 3.04 -10.56
C GLY A 164 -16.74 1.87 -11.38
N ARG A 165 -15.51 1.97 -11.91
CA ARG A 165 -14.84 0.91 -12.68
C ARG A 165 -13.86 0.13 -11.82
N ARG A 166 -13.71 -1.18 -12.07
CA ARG A 166 -12.68 -2.01 -11.46
C ARG A 166 -11.37 -1.88 -12.23
N PHE A 167 -10.25 -1.91 -11.48
CA PHE A 167 -8.89 -1.84 -12.01
C PHE A 167 -8.19 -3.16 -11.73
N TYR A 168 -7.81 -3.88 -12.78
CA TYR A 168 -7.21 -5.20 -12.71
C TYR A 168 -5.79 -5.25 -13.31
N ASN A 169 -5.42 -4.25 -14.09
CA ASN A 169 -4.14 -4.20 -14.77
C ASN A 169 -3.32 -3.01 -14.32
N GLN A 170 -2.09 -3.27 -13.92
CA GLN A 170 -1.09 -2.24 -13.61
C GLN A 170 -0.26 -1.91 -14.85
N PRO A 171 0.26 -0.69 -14.92
CA PRO A 171 0.02 0.43 -13.99
C PRO A 171 -1.36 1.04 -14.15
N PHE A 172 -2.00 1.36 -13.03
CA PHE A 172 -3.39 1.82 -13.02
C PHE A 172 -3.61 3.12 -13.79
N ILE A 173 -2.58 3.96 -13.94
CA ILE A 173 -2.70 5.20 -14.72
C ILE A 173 -3.04 4.92 -16.19
N ASN A 174 -2.51 3.84 -16.76
CA ASN A 174 -2.79 3.45 -18.14
C ASN A 174 -4.25 2.95 -18.28
N GLU A 175 -4.73 2.21 -17.29
CA GLU A 175 -6.12 1.73 -17.28
C GLU A 175 -7.09 2.87 -16.98
N PHE A 176 -6.72 3.79 -16.09
CA PHE A 176 -7.51 4.97 -15.75
C PHE A 176 -7.73 5.90 -16.95
N ALA A 177 -6.69 6.09 -17.77
CA ALA A 177 -6.74 6.94 -18.96
C ALA A 177 -7.61 6.38 -20.11
N LYS A 178 -7.92 5.08 -20.12
CA LYS A 178 -8.81 4.48 -21.10
C LYS A 178 -10.22 5.00 -20.86
N LYS A 179 -10.73 5.82 -21.78
CA LYS A 179 -12.14 6.23 -21.76
C LYS A 179 -13.02 4.99 -21.97
N SER A 180 -14.09 4.89 -21.18
CA SER A 180 -15.17 3.89 -21.32
C SER A 180 -15.80 3.97 -22.68
#